data_5c718571d00b8b6a548ece0e9c91d5b5
#
_entry.id   5c718571d00b8b6a548ece0e9c91d5b5
#
_cell.length_a   1.000
_cell.length_b   1.000
_cell.length_c   1.000
_cell.angle_alpha   90.00
_cell.angle_beta   90.00
_cell.angle_gamma   90.00
#
_symmetry.space_group_name_H-M   'P 1'
#
loop_
_entity.id
_entity.type
_entity.pdbx_description
1 polymer ?
#
loop_
_entity_poly.entity_id
_entity_poly.type
_entity_poly.pdbx_seq_one_letter_code
_entity_poly.pdbx_strand_id
1 'polypeptide(L)'
;MWVLGPIAAFACYLRLSRTRAVNSDGASQALQAWDMLHGNLLLHGWSLGDVSYYTTEVPQYILVESLRGLNQDVVHVAAAMTYTLAVLLAALLAKGTSAGRQAVVRVLIAVGIMLAPQLASGVNILLSSPDHIGTSVPVMAVWLILDHARPRWYIPVIAGAFLGWAVVADTLVVLIGVLPLA
;
A
#
# COMPACT_ATOMS: atom_id res chain seq x y z
N MET A 1 -7.33 12.57 -19.15
CA MET A 1 -5.88 12.42 -18.91
C MET A 1 -5.54 11.88 -17.52
N TRP A 2 -6.25 12.23 -16.44
CA TRP A 2 -5.92 11.86 -15.06
C TRP A 2 -6.04 10.36 -14.72
N VAL A 3 -6.81 9.58 -15.48
CA VAL A 3 -7.01 8.14 -15.25
C VAL A 3 -5.99 7.28 -16.00
N LEU A 4 -5.49 7.75 -17.14
CA LEU A 4 -4.56 6.98 -17.98
C LEU A 4 -3.20 6.76 -17.31
N GLY A 5 -2.69 7.73 -16.55
CA GLY A 5 -1.42 7.61 -15.84
C GLY A 5 -1.42 6.48 -14.79
N PRO A 6 -2.39 6.46 -13.86
CA PRO A 6 -2.54 5.36 -12.90
C PRO A 6 -2.70 3.98 -13.54
N ILE A 7 -3.51 3.87 -14.60
CA ILE A 7 -3.69 2.60 -15.33
C ILE A 7 -2.38 2.16 -15.99
N ALA A 8 -1.65 3.07 -16.62
CA ALA A 8 -0.35 2.76 -17.22
C ALA A 8 0.67 2.34 -16.16
N ALA A 9 0.74 3.04 -15.02
CA ALA A 9 1.61 2.69 -13.90
C ALA A 9 1.30 1.28 -13.37
N PHE A 10 0.02 0.99 -13.11
CA PHE A 10 -0.42 -0.34 -12.68
C PHE A 10 -0.04 -1.43 -13.70
N ALA A 11 -0.30 -1.20 -14.98
CA ALA A 11 0.03 -2.17 -16.03
C ALA A 11 1.55 -2.42 -16.14
N CYS A 12 2.36 -1.36 -16.01
CA CYS A 12 3.82 -1.47 -16.00
C CYS A 12 4.31 -2.26 -14.77
N TYR A 13 3.80 -1.94 -13.57
CA TYR A 13 4.18 -2.66 -12.35
C TYR A 13 3.73 -4.11 -12.37
N LEU A 14 2.54 -4.39 -12.87
CA LEU A 14 2.05 -5.76 -12.99
C LEU A 14 2.95 -6.59 -13.93
N ARG A 15 3.33 -6.02 -15.08
CA ARG A 15 4.27 -6.69 -16.00
C ARG A 15 5.61 -6.93 -15.35
N LEU A 16 6.13 -5.95 -14.61
CA LEU A 16 7.42 -6.05 -13.95
C LEU A 16 7.37 -7.04 -12.78
N SER A 17 6.33 -7.02 -11.95
CA SER A 17 6.10 -7.98 -10.86
C SER A 17 6.08 -9.43 -11.37
N ARG A 18 5.40 -9.68 -12.48
CA ARG A 18 5.34 -11.02 -13.11
C ARG A 18 6.68 -11.55 -13.60
N THR A 19 7.72 -10.73 -13.68
CA THR A 19 9.09 -11.19 -13.97
C THR A 19 9.83 -11.67 -12.74
N ARG A 20 9.22 -11.57 -11.56
CA ARG A 20 9.80 -11.93 -10.27
C ARG A 20 9.12 -13.16 -9.69
N ALA A 21 9.87 -13.91 -8.89
CA ALA A 21 9.28 -14.96 -8.11
C ALA A 21 8.45 -14.38 -6.97
N VAL A 22 7.35 -15.02 -6.64
CA VAL A 22 6.56 -14.73 -5.43
C VAL A 22 7.42 -15.11 -4.22
N ASN A 23 7.48 -14.24 -3.21
CA ASN A 23 8.14 -14.55 -1.95
C ASN A 23 7.21 -15.31 -0.99
N SER A 24 7.77 -15.83 0.11
CA SER A 24 7.02 -16.57 1.13
C SER A 24 5.93 -15.74 1.79
N ASP A 25 6.21 -14.45 2.02
CA ASP A 25 5.28 -13.56 2.72
C ASP A 25 4.05 -13.29 1.87
N GLY A 26 4.23 -12.94 0.60
CA GLY A 26 3.13 -12.75 -0.33
C GLY A 26 2.30 -14.02 -0.54
N ALA A 27 2.96 -15.18 -0.62
CA ALA A 27 2.26 -16.46 -0.73
C ALA A 27 1.45 -16.77 0.55
N SER A 28 2.02 -16.50 1.73
CA SER A 28 1.33 -16.67 3.01
C SER A 28 0.11 -15.75 3.13
N GLN A 29 0.24 -14.49 2.76
CA GLN A 29 -0.87 -13.52 2.79
C GLN A 29 -1.98 -13.90 1.81
N ALA A 30 -1.66 -14.40 0.62
CA ALA A 30 -2.65 -14.90 -0.32
C ALA A 30 -3.41 -16.10 0.25
N LEU A 31 -2.71 -17.06 0.86
CA LEU A 31 -3.36 -18.21 1.50
C LEU A 31 -4.22 -17.80 2.71
N GLN A 32 -3.80 -16.83 3.50
CA GLN A 32 -4.59 -16.27 4.60
C GLN A 32 -5.87 -15.61 4.07
N ALA A 33 -5.76 -14.80 3.02
CA ALA A 33 -6.92 -14.16 2.38
C ALA A 33 -7.90 -15.19 1.83
N TRP A 34 -7.39 -16.25 1.21
CA TRP A 34 -8.20 -17.36 0.72
C TRP A 34 -8.95 -18.07 1.85
N ASP A 35 -8.27 -18.35 2.96
CA ASP A 35 -8.87 -19.00 4.12
C ASP A 35 -9.95 -18.11 4.77
N MET A 36 -9.71 -16.79 4.84
CA MET A 36 -10.71 -15.82 5.30
C MET A 36 -11.96 -15.79 4.40
N LEU A 37 -11.79 -15.88 3.08
CA LEU A 37 -12.91 -15.96 2.12
C LEU A 37 -13.74 -17.24 2.31
N HIS A 38 -13.16 -18.28 2.91
CA HIS A 38 -13.83 -19.55 3.22
C HIS A 38 -14.32 -19.63 4.67
N GLY A 39 -14.38 -18.49 5.38
CA GLY A 39 -15.04 -18.38 6.68
C GLY A 39 -14.09 -18.35 7.88
N ASN A 40 -12.79 -18.55 7.71
CA ASN A 40 -11.80 -18.45 8.79
C ASN A 40 -11.31 -17.01 8.98
N LEU A 41 -12.23 -16.09 9.27
CA LEU A 41 -11.93 -14.66 9.40
C LEU A 41 -10.87 -14.34 10.46
N LEU A 42 -10.78 -15.14 11.51
CA LEU A 42 -9.83 -14.95 12.60
C LEU A 42 -8.54 -15.74 12.42
N LEU A 43 -8.33 -16.37 11.27
CA LEU A 43 -7.15 -17.16 10.93
C LEU A 43 -6.80 -18.21 12.00
N HIS A 44 -7.81 -18.92 12.53
CA HIS A 44 -7.61 -20.00 13.48
C HIS A 44 -6.66 -21.06 12.89
N GLY A 45 -5.66 -21.45 13.67
CA GLY A 45 -4.67 -22.43 13.24
C GLY A 45 -3.47 -21.82 12.48
N TRP A 46 -3.48 -20.53 12.20
CA TRP A 46 -2.33 -19.83 11.61
C TRP A 46 -1.39 -19.33 12.71
N SER A 47 -0.09 -19.44 12.46
CA SER A 47 0.93 -18.74 13.22
C SER A 47 1.25 -17.45 12.49
N LEU A 48 0.78 -16.32 13.01
CA LEU A 48 1.09 -15.01 12.48
C LEU A 48 2.47 -14.58 13.00
N GLY A 49 3.30 -13.99 12.12
CA GLY A 49 4.57 -13.40 12.51
C GLY A 49 4.41 -12.08 13.26
N ASP A 50 5.54 -11.43 13.56
CA ASP A 50 5.56 -10.12 14.23
C ASP A 50 4.83 -9.03 13.42
N VAL A 51 4.76 -9.19 12.10
CA VAL A 51 3.98 -8.37 11.18
C VAL A 51 2.86 -9.23 10.60
N SER A 52 1.63 -8.89 10.94
CA SER A 52 0.48 -9.72 10.57
C SER A 52 -0.08 -9.39 9.19
N TYR A 53 0.13 -8.15 8.71
CA TYR A 53 -0.47 -7.60 7.47
C TYR A 53 -2.01 -7.71 7.40
N TYR A 54 -2.62 -8.11 8.50
CA TYR A 54 -4.03 -8.49 8.60
C TYR A 54 -4.99 -7.39 8.17
N THR A 55 -4.69 -6.15 8.54
CA THR A 55 -5.57 -5.00 8.28
C THR A 55 -5.16 -4.15 7.07
N THR A 56 -4.00 -4.37 6.48
CA THR A 56 -3.47 -3.54 5.39
C THR A 56 -3.37 -4.28 4.07
N GLU A 57 -2.60 -5.37 4.00
CA GLU A 57 -2.35 -6.12 2.78
C GLU A 57 -3.37 -7.22 2.53
N VAL A 58 -3.72 -8.00 3.56
CA VAL A 58 -4.68 -9.12 3.43
C VAL A 58 -6.02 -8.68 2.83
N PRO A 59 -6.62 -7.52 3.17
CA PRO A 59 -7.83 -7.03 2.49
C PRO A 59 -7.67 -6.82 0.99
N GLN A 60 -6.47 -6.46 0.51
CA GLN A 60 -6.21 -6.32 -0.92
C GLN A 60 -6.19 -7.68 -1.62
N TYR A 61 -5.60 -8.69 -0.97
CA TYR A 61 -5.64 -10.06 -1.48
C TYR A 61 -7.07 -10.60 -1.51
N ILE A 62 -7.87 -10.38 -0.46
CA ILE A 62 -9.29 -10.74 -0.41
C ILE A 62 -10.04 -10.14 -1.60
N LEU A 63 -9.82 -8.85 -1.89
CA LEU A 63 -10.44 -8.19 -3.03
C LEU A 63 -10.06 -8.83 -4.36
N VAL A 64 -8.78 -9.12 -4.58
CA VAL A 64 -8.30 -9.72 -5.82
C VAL A 64 -8.80 -11.16 -5.96
N GLU A 65 -8.75 -11.95 -4.88
CA GLU A 65 -9.15 -13.35 -4.88
C GLU A 65 -10.66 -13.55 -5.02
N SER A 66 -11.46 -12.65 -4.45
CA SER A 66 -12.91 -12.67 -4.65
C SER A 66 -13.31 -12.54 -6.12
N LEU A 67 -12.47 -11.91 -6.96
CA LEU A 67 -12.72 -11.69 -8.38
C LEU A 67 -12.06 -12.75 -9.28
N ARG A 68 -10.92 -13.34 -8.84
CA ARG A 68 -10.06 -14.17 -9.70
C ARG A 68 -9.77 -15.56 -9.14
N GLY A 69 -10.18 -15.83 -7.90
CA GLY A 69 -9.80 -17.03 -7.17
C GLY A 69 -8.31 -17.03 -6.79
N LEU A 70 -7.90 -18.02 -5.99
CA LEU A 70 -6.51 -18.20 -5.58
C LEU A 70 -5.66 -18.69 -6.77
N ASN A 71 -4.63 -17.93 -7.11
CA ASN A 71 -3.63 -18.29 -8.11
C ASN A 71 -2.36 -17.45 -7.89
N GLN A 72 -1.24 -17.83 -8.52
CA GLN A 72 0.04 -17.12 -8.36
C GLN A 72 0.00 -15.65 -8.80
N ASP A 73 -0.88 -15.28 -9.76
CA ASP A 73 -0.99 -13.92 -10.26
C ASP A 73 -1.61 -12.96 -9.24
N VAL A 74 -2.31 -13.48 -8.22
CA VAL A 74 -2.92 -12.68 -7.14
C VAL A 74 -1.86 -11.83 -6.43
N VAL A 75 -0.71 -12.42 -6.10
CA VAL A 75 0.38 -11.70 -5.42
C VAL A 75 0.93 -10.58 -6.30
N HIS A 76 1.12 -10.84 -7.59
CA HIS A 76 1.59 -9.83 -8.53
C HIS A 76 0.59 -8.69 -8.73
N VAL A 77 -0.71 -8.99 -8.76
CA VAL A 77 -1.77 -7.97 -8.84
C VAL A 77 -1.81 -7.13 -7.58
N ALA A 78 -1.75 -7.75 -6.39
CA ALA A 78 -1.73 -7.03 -5.12
C ALA A 78 -0.50 -6.13 -5.01
N ALA A 79 0.70 -6.62 -5.34
CA ALA A 79 1.92 -5.82 -5.33
C ALA A 79 1.83 -4.61 -6.28
N ALA A 80 1.37 -4.83 -7.51
CA ALA A 80 1.19 -3.75 -8.49
C ALA A 80 0.15 -2.71 -8.04
N MET A 81 -0.95 -3.16 -7.43
CA MET A 81 -2.01 -2.29 -6.90
C MET A 81 -1.48 -1.43 -5.75
N THR A 82 -0.85 -2.05 -4.78
CA THR A 82 -0.28 -1.36 -3.61
C THR A 82 0.75 -0.33 -4.01
N TYR A 83 1.69 -0.71 -4.87
CA TYR A 83 2.74 0.22 -5.30
C TYR A 83 2.19 1.37 -6.14
N THR A 84 1.21 1.12 -7.00
CA THR A 84 0.53 2.18 -7.74
C THR A 84 -0.17 3.16 -6.79
N LEU A 85 -0.88 2.66 -5.78
CA LEU A 85 -1.51 3.51 -4.75
C LEU A 85 -0.48 4.33 -3.99
N ALA A 86 0.64 3.73 -3.57
CA ALA A 86 1.71 4.44 -2.88
C ALA A 86 2.28 5.58 -3.73
N VAL A 87 2.56 5.34 -5.01
CA VAL A 87 3.03 6.37 -5.95
C VAL A 87 2.02 7.51 -6.12
N LEU A 88 0.73 7.18 -6.24
CA LEU A 88 -0.32 8.18 -6.37
C LEU A 88 -0.45 9.05 -5.10
N LEU A 89 -0.44 8.43 -3.92
CA LEU A 89 -0.50 9.14 -2.65
C LEU A 89 0.73 10.02 -2.44
N ALA A 90 1.93 9.52 -2.75
CA ALA A 90 3.16 10.30 -2.70
C ALA A 90 3.10 11.52 -3.65
N ALA A 91 2.56 11.33 -4.85
CA ALA A 91 2.36 12.42 -5.81
C ALA A 91 1.37 13.48 -5.31
N LEU A 92 0.27 13.05 -4.68
CA LEU A 92 -0.74 13.95 -4.11
C LEU A 92 -0.18 14.71 -2.91
N LEU A 93 0.55 14.05 -2.01
CA LEU A 93 1.23 14.68 -0.88
C LEU A 93 2.26 15.70 -1.35
N ALA A 94 3.10 15.34 -2.32
CA ALA A 94 4.10 16.26 -2.87
C ALA A 94 3.47 17.46 -3.56
N LYS A 95 2.34 17.28 -4.24
CA LYS A 95 1.56 18.38 -4.81
C LYS A 95 1.09 19.33 -3.71
N GLY A 96 0.54 18.82 -2.61
CA GLY A 96 -0.06 19.61 -1.54
C GLY A 96 -1.03 20.65 -2.09
N THR A 97 -0.98 21.86 -1.56
CA THR A 97 -1.78 23.01 -2.00
C THR A 97 -1.20 23.77 -3.20
N SER A 98 -0.05 23.30 -3.76
CA SER A 98 0.62 23.96 -4.90
C SER A 98 -0.23 23.91 -6.16
N ALA A 99 -0.09 24.93 -7.01
CA ALA A 99 -0.78 25.02 -8.29
C ALA A 99 0.22 25.31 -9.45
N GLY A 100 -0.27 25.19 -10.68
CA GLY A 100 0.48 25.53 -11.86
C GLY A 100 1.80 24.73 -12.00
N ARG A 101 2.86 25.40 -12.48
CA ARG A 101 4.17 24.77 -12.75
C ARG A 101 4.81 24.15 -11.48
N GLN A 102 4.63 24.79 -10.33
CA GLN A 102 5.21 24.28 -9.08
C GLN A 102 4.60 22.92 -8.68
N ALA A 103 3.29 22.76 -8.83
CA ALA A 103 2.62 21.50 -8.58
C ALA A 103 3.14 20.40 -9.51
N VAL A 104 3.30 20.70 -10.79
CA VAL A 104 3.83 19.74 -11.78
C VAL A 104 5.26 19.32 -11.41
N VAL A 105 6.12 20.25 -11.08
CA VAL A 105 7.52 19.96 -10.71
C VAL A 105 7.58 19.06 -9.46
N ARG A 106 6.80 19.39 -8.41
CA ARG A 106 6.75 18.58 -7.17
C ARG A 106 6.27 17.16 -7.44
N VAL A 107 5.20 17.00 -8.21
CA VAL A 107 4.68 15.69 -8.60
C VAL A 107 5.71 14.91 -9.42
N LEU A 108 6.36 15.54 -10.39
CA LEU A 108 7.36 14.86 -11.21
C LEU A 108 8.57 14.41 -10.40
N ILE A 109 9.03 15.22 -9.43
CA ILE A 109 10.12 14.84 -8.52
C ILE A 109 9.69 13.62 -7.67
N ALA A 110 8.54 13.69 -7.01
CA ALA A 110 8.04 12.59 -6.17
C ALA A 110 7.86 11.29 -6.96
N VAL A 111 7.19 11.38 -8.11
CA VAL A 111 7.01 10.23 -9.00
C VAL A 111 8.36 9.73 -9.52
N GLY A 112 9.27 10.60 -9.89
CA GLY A 112 10.61 10.25 -10.34
C GLY A 112 11.40 9.48 -9.27
N ILE A 113 11.33 9.92 -8.01
CA ILE A 113 11.97 9.21 -6.88
C ILE A 113 11.33 7.84 -6.67
N MET A 114 10.00 7.76 -6.66
CA MET A 114 9.27 6.50 -6.46
C MET A 114 9.47 5.51 -7.61
N LEU A 115 9.61 6.00 -8.84
CA LEU A 115 9.82 5.18 -10.03
C LEU A 115 11.31 4.92 -10.33
N ALA A 116 12.22 5.61 -9.65
CA ALA A 116 13.66 5.45 -9.90
C ALA A 116 14.09 3.99 -9.65
N PRO A 117 14.83 3.38 -10.58
CA PRO A 117 15.38 2.06 -10.36
C PRO A 117 16.36 2.13 -9.18
N GLN A 118 16.07 1.42 -8.13
CA GLN A 118 17.02 1.28 -7.04
C GLN A 118 18.11 0.30 -7.46
N LEU A 119 19.35 0.73 -7.42
CA LEU A 119 20.53 -0.06 -7.80
C LEU A 119 20.79 -1.25 -6.85
N ALA A 120 20.16 -1.28 -5.70
CA ALA A 120 20.23 -2.36 -4.74
C ALA A 120 18.91 -3.15 -4.71
N SER A 121 18.96 -4.38 -4.22
CA SER A 121 17.92 -5.42 -4.22
C SER A 121 16.51 -5.03 -3.71
N GLY A 122 16.33 -3.84 -3.11
CA GLY A 122 15.07 -3.41 -2.51
C GLY A 122 13.88 -3.32 -3.48
N VAL A 123 14.09 -2.91 -4.74
CA VAL A 123 12.99 -2.84 -5.73
C VAL A 123 12.44 -4.23 -6.05
N ASN A 124 13.29 -5.24 -5.97
CA ASN A 124 12.86 -6.62 -6.26
C ASN A 124 11.92 -7.15 -5.19
N ILE A 125 12.12 -6.76 -3.95
CA ILE A 125 11.27 -7.15 -2.81
C ILE A 125 9.88 -6.55 -2.97
N LEU A 126 9.78 -5.26 -3.26
CA LEU A 126 8.51 -4.53 -3.42
C LEU A 126 7.60 -5.07 -4.51
N LEU A 127 8.19 -5.71 -5.54
CA LEU A 127 7.46 -6.28 -6.66
C LEU A 127 7.20 -7.78 -6.50
N SER A 128 7.81 -8.41 -5.49
CA SER A 128 7.56 -9.82 -5.14
C SER A 128 6.31 -9.99 -4.29
N SER A 129 6.00 -8.99 -3.47
CA SER A 129 4.76 -8.87 -2.69
C SER A 129 4.59 -7.42 -2.18
N PRO A 130 3.40 -7.03 -1.70
CA PRO A 130 3.20 -5.68 -1.15
C PRO A 130 3.99 -5.42 0.14
N ASP A 131 4.21 -6.42 0.98
CA ASP A 131 4.91 -6.38 2.26
C ASP A 131 4.65 -5.05 3.03
N HIS A 132 5.63 -4.45 3.69
CA HIS A 132 5.48 -3.19 4.44
C HIS A 132 5.00 -1.98 3.60
N ILE A 133 4.99 -2.06 2.27
CA ILE A 133 4.49 -0.96 1.44
C ILE A 133 2.98 -0.78 1.57
N GLY A 134 2.24 -1.87 1.72
CA GLY A 134 0.80 -1.78 1.98
C GLY A 134 0.49 -0.96 3.22
N THR A 135 1.32 -1.07 4.24
CA THR A 135 1.25 -0.27 5.48
C THR A 135 1.48 1.22 5.24
N SER A 136 2.33 1.60 4.29
CA SER A 136 2.57 3.01 3.97
C SER A 136 1.35 3.69 3.32
N VAL A 137 0.47 2.94 2.67
CA VAL A 137 -0.74 3.46 2.01
C VAL A 137 -1.68 4.17 3.00
N PRO A 138 -2.17 3.51 4.09
CA PRO A 138 -3.00 4.19 5.08
C PRO A 138 -2.29 5.34 5.78
N VAL A 139 -0.98 5.25 6.05
CA VAL A 139 -0.21 6.34 6.66
C VAL A 139 -0.20 7.58 5.75
N MET A 140 0.12 7.41 4.47
CA MET A 140 0.09 8.51 3.51
C MET A 140 -1.32 9.07 3.29
N ALA A 141 -2.35 8.22 3.34
CA ALA A 141 -3.74 8.67 3.28
C ALA A 141 -4.10 9.53 4.48
N VAL A 142 -3.67 9.18 5.69
CA VAL A 142 -3.85 10.00 6.90
C VAL A 142 -3.16 11.34 6.75
N TRP A 143 -1.91 11.37 6.31
CA TRP A 143 -1.19 12.63 6.09
C TRP A 143 -1.89 13.51 5.04
N LEU A 144 -2.42 12.90 3.98
CA LEU A 144 -3.18 13.64 2.96
C LEU A 144 -4.48 14.23 3.54
N ILE A 145 -5.17 13.47 4.40
CA ILE A 145 -6.37 13.95 5.12
C ILE A 145 -6.00 15.14 6.00
N LEU A 146 -4.93 15.04 6.80
CA LEU A 146 -4.51 16.10 7.71
C LEU A 146 -4.05 17.36 6.96
N ASP A 147 -3.39 17.21 5.80
CA ASP A 147 -2.93 18.34 4.98
C ASP A 147 -4.10 19.11 4.32
N HIS A 148 -5.18 18.42 3.97
CA HIS A 148 -6.29 19.01 3.20
C HIS A 148 -7.55 19.28 4.03
N ALA A 149 -7.71 18.61 5.18
CA ALA A 149 -8.92 18.75 5.98
C ALA A 149 -8.93 20.08 6.73
N ARG A 150 -10.12 20.71 6.77
CA ARG A 150 -10.33 21.83 7.68
C ARG A 150 -10.26 21.32 9.12
N PRO A 151 -9.64 22.06 10.06
CA PRO A 151 -9.56 21.66 11.46
C PRO A 151 -10.98 21.49 12.04
N ARG A 152 -11.32 20.25 12.36
CA ARG A 152 -12.57 19.85 13.00
C ARG A 152 -12.24 18.78 14.04
N TRP A 153 -13.00 18.74 15.15
CA TRP A 153 -12.75 17.84 16.27
C TRP A 153 -12.67 16.36 15.89
N TYR A 154 -13.38 15.94 14.86
CA TYR A 154 -13.43 14.52 14.42
C TYR A 154 -12.23 14.12 13.53
N ILE A 155 -11.47 15.06 12.95
CA ILE A 155 -10.35 14.75 12.08
C ILE A 155 -9.24 13.98 12.82
N PRO A 156 -8.81 14.40 14.03
CA PRO A 156 -7.84 13.59 14.80
C PRO A 156 -8.37 12.20 15.15
N VAL A 157 -9.67 12.06 15.41
CA VAL A 157 -10.29 10.76 15.69
C VAL A 157 -10.21 9.84 14.47
N ILE A 158 -10.55 10.34 13.29
CA ILE A 158 -10.45 9.58 12.04
C ILE A 158 -8.99 9.20 11.77
N ALA A 159 -8.07 10.16 11.87
CA ALA A 159 -6.64 9.91 11.67
C ALA A 159 -6.11 8.85 12.66
N GLY A 160 -6.46 8.99 13.95
CA GLY A 160 -6.10 8.02 14.98
C GLY A 160 -6.68 6.64 14.74
N ALA A 161 -7.93 6.54 14.27
CA ALA A 161 -8.56 5.27 13.93
C ALA A 161 -7.85 4.58 12.74
N PHE A 162 -7.51 5.33 11.68
CA PHE A 162 -6.76 4.78 10.55
C PHE A 162 -5.34 4.34 10.92
N LEU A 163 -4.64 5.13 11.75
CA LEU A 163 -3.31 4.77 12.22
C LEU A 163 -3.38 3.56 13.16
N GLY A 164 -4.33 3.52 14.08
CA GLY A 164 -4.57 2.37 14.95
C GLY A 164 -4.87 1.10 14.16
N TRP A 165 -5.69 1.20 13.11
CA TRP A 165 -5.96 0.11 12.18
C TRP A 165 -4.68 -0.39 11.50
N ALA A 166 -3.82 0.54 11.05
CA ALA A 166 -2.56 0.20 10.40
C ALA A 166 -1.53 -0.38 11.37
N VAL A 167 -1.47 0.09 12.64
CA VAL A 167 -0.58 -0.46 13.70
C VAL A 167 -0.87 -1.93 13.99
N VAL A 168 -2.13 -2.36 13.90
CA VAL A 168 -2.50 -3.78 14.09
C VAL A 168 -1.85 -4.68 13.05
N ALA A 169 -1.65 -4.18 11.83
CA ALA A 169 -0.97 -4.93 10.77
C ALA A 169 0.55 -4.89 10.91
N ASP A 170 1.09 -3.69 11.21
CA ASP A 170 2.53 -3.46 11.20
C ASP A 170 2.91 -2.37 12.22
N THR A 171 3.72 -2.74 13.19
CA THR A 171 4.21 -1.81 14.24
C THR A 171 5.12 -0.70 13.72
N LEU A 172 5.68 -0.84 12.49
CA LEU A 172 6.44 0.25 11.84
C LEU A 172 5.61 1.53 11.69
N VAL A 173 4.28 1.44 11.66
CA VAL A 173 3.37 2.59 11.64
C VAL A 173 3.61 3.54 12.81
N VAL A 174 4.01 3.02 13.97
CA VAL A 174 4.35 3.88 15.12
C VAL A 174 5.48 4.84 14.78
N LEU A 175 6.50 4.34 14.08
CA LEU A 175 7.68 5.14 13.72
C LEU A 175 7.38 6.11 12.57
N ILE A 176 6.69 5.64 11.52
CA ILE A 176 6.51 6.44 10.29
C ILE A 176 5.21 7.23 10.26
N GLY A 177 4.21 6.85 11.06
CA GLY A 177 2.89 7.47 11.05
C GLY A 177 2.53 8.21 12.33
N VAL A 178 2.80 7.61 13.50
CA VAL A 178 2.38 8.19 14.80
C VAL A 178 3.40 9.19 15.32
N LEU A 179 4.67 8.81 15.43
CA LEU A 179 5.72 9.69 15.97
C LEU A 179 5.86 11.05 15.25
N PRO A 180 5.76 11.14 13.90
CA PRO A 180 5.82 12.44 13.23
C PRO A 180 4.64 13.36 13.54
N LEU A 181 3.57 12.87 14.14
CA LEU A 181 2.36 13.63 14.48
C LEU A 181 2.28 13.99 15.98
N ALA A 182 3.17 13.43 16.81
CA ALA A 182 3.25 13.67 18.24
C ALA A 182 4.12 14.89 18.56
#